data_fdd748c64aae3007385a8a1a9617e142
#
_entry.id   fdd748c64aae3007385a8a1a9617e142
#
_cell.length_a   1.000
_cell.length_b   1.000
_cell.length_c   1.000
_cell.angle_alpha   90.00
_cell.angle_beta   90.00
_cell.angle_gamma   90.00
#
_symmetry.space_group_name_H-M   'P 1'
#
loop_
_entity.id
_entity.type
_entity.pdbx_description
1 polymer ?
#
loop_
_entity_poly.entity_id
_entity_poly.type
_entity_poly.pdbx_seq_one_letter_code
_entity_poly.pdbx_strand_id
1 'polypeptide(L)'
;AHRKAGKWLAGYLSYEAGFVFEPKLRPLVEDGRATPLIAMGVFAAPAPAEHPLAEAPSNIPNAPLLTEPKADWDFDTYRSRFERLHAHLRKGDCYQANLTMPIEARWQGDPRAAFWSLVGRQPVHYGALIDYGDPVILSRSPELFFSVDDDGWLETRPMKGTRPRGGTPEEDAALVADLQGAVKDRAENLMIVDLLRNDIARIARIGSVKVPALFAMERYSTVHQMTSTVSAACDADLATVLAALFPCGSITGAPKVRAMQIIDELEPTKRGIYGGAVGYLSFAGDMDVAIAIRTGVIKDQT
;
A
#
# COMPACT_ATOMS: atom_id res chain seq x y z
N ALA A 1 9.58 16.51 -17.90
CA ALA A 1 10.85 16.66 -18.62
C ALA A 1 11.51 15.29 -18.87
N HIS A 2 11.73 14.45 -17.86
CA HIS A 2 12.46 13.17 -17.96
C HIS A 2 11.72 12.13 -18.83
N ARG A 3 10.38 12.07 -18.77
CA ARG A 3 9.57 11.19 -19.63
C ARG A 3 9.80 11.47 -21.12
N LYS A 4 9.81 12.76 -21.51
CA LYS A 4 10.09 13.16 -22.93
C LYS A 4 11.51 12.79 -23.38
N ALA A 5 12.42 12.52 -22.43
CA ALA A 5 13.78 12.07 -22.69
C ALA A 5 13.94 10.53 -22.63
N GLY A 6 12.85 9.77 -22.65
CA GLY A 6 12.87 8.31 -22.62
C GLY A 6 13.31 7.73 -21.25
N LYS A 7 13.16 8.46 -20.15
CA LYS A 7 13.60 8.05 -18.84
C LYS A 7 12.49 7.42 -18.01
N TRP A 8 12.88 6.50 -17.16
CA TRP A 8 12.04 5.85 -16.16
C TRP A 8 12.16 6.55 -14.82
N LEU A 9 11.07 6.57 -14.06
CA LEU A 9 11.04 7.00 -12.66
C LEU A 9 10.66 5.80 -11.81
N ALA A 10 11.36 5.58 -10.69
CA ALA A 10 10.95 4.60 -9.69
C ALA A 10 11.22 5.15 -8.30
N GLY A 11 10.43 4.75 -7.30
CA GLY A 11 10.60 5.24 -5.95
C GLY A 11 9.34 5.15 -5.11
N TYR A 12 9.14 6.15 -4.23
CA TYR A 12 8.03 6.14 -3.30
C TYR A 12 7.39 7.53 -3.09
N LEU A 13 6.15 7.48 -2.60
CA LEU A 13 5.44 8.62 -2.01
C LEU A 13 5.09 8.28 -0.57
N SER A 14 5.37 9.19 0.37
CA SER A 14 4.91 9.08 1.75
C SER A 14 3.40 9.32 1.84
N TYR A 15 2.74 8.75 2.85
CA TYR A 15 1.30 8.93 3.08
C TYR A 15 0.89 10.41 3.11
N GLU A 16 1.70 11.24 3.77
CA GLU A 16 1.44 12.67 3.94
C GLU A 16 1.56 13.46 2.62
N ALA A 17 2.10 12.89 1.55
CA ALA A 17 2.00 13.49 0.22
C ALA A 17 0.53 13.70 -0.19
N GLY A 18 -0.38 12.85 0.29
CA GLY A 18 -1.82 13.00 0.10
C GLY A 18 -2.40 14.29 0.68
N PHE A 19 -1.80 14.83 1.73
CA PHE A 19 -2.25 16.09 2.33
C PHE A 19 -2.05 17.28 1.40
N VAL A 20 -1.07 17.20 0.50
CA VAL A 20 -0.78 18.27 -0.47
C VAL A 20 -1.88 18.39 -1.53
N PHE A 21 -2.50 17.28 -1.91
CA PHE A 21 -3.53 17.23 -2.94
C PHE A 21 -4.89 17.76 -2.46
N GLU A 22 -5.17 17.72 -1.15
CA GLU A 22 -6.45 18.14 -0.57
C GLU A 22 -6.28 19.45 0.22
N PRO A 23 -6.92 20.56 -0.20
CA PRO A 23 -6.77 21.85 0.48
C PRO A 23 -7.07 21.82 1.98
N LYS A 24 -8.05 21.00 2.41
CA LYS A 24 -8.44 20.85 3.82
C LYS A 24 -7.38 20.15 4.67
N LEU A 25 -6.47 19.40 4.07
CA LEU A 25 -5.43 18.64 4.74
C LEU A 25 -4.06 19.34 4.68
N ARG A 26 -3.87 20.29 3.78
CA ARG A 26 -2.58 21.02 3.64
C ARG A 26 -2.02 21.59 4.94
N PRO A 27 -2.84 22.13 5.86
CA PRO A 27 -2.32 22.62 7.15
C PRO A 27 -1.71 21.54 8.05
N LEU A 28 -1.99 20.25 7.77
CA LEU A 28 -1.45 19.09 8.50
C LEU A 28 -0.07 18.64 7.98
N VAL A 29 0.41 19.24 6.90
CA VAL A 29 1.76 18.97 6.36
C VAL A 29 2.77 19.65 7.28
N GLU A 30 3.59 18.86 7.96
CA GLU A 30 4.63 19.38 8.86
C GLU A 30 5.91 19.72 8.11
N ASP A 31 6.61 20.76 8.57
CA ASP A 31 7.99 21.04 8.18
C ASP A 31 8.97 20.14 8.97
N GLY A 32 10.17 19.92 8.42
CA GLY A 32 11.21 19.12 9.11
C GLY A 32 10.89 17.62 9.21
N ARG A 33 10.11 17.08 8.28
CA ARG A 33 9.74 15.66 8.22
C ARG A 33 10.96 14.74 8.17
N ALA A 34 10.88 13.64 8.88
CA ALA A 34 11.91 12.60 8.88
C ALA A 34 12.01 11.85 7.53
N THR A 35 10.95 11.89 6.72
CA THR A 35 10.88 11.21 5.43
C THR A 35 10.38 12.20 4.36
N PRO A 36 11.02 12.27 3.17
CA PRO A 36 10.52 13.07 2.05
C PRO A 36 9.09 12.70 1.66
N LEU A 37 8.28 13.66 1.23
CA LEU A 37 6.95 13.37 0.67
C LEU A 37 7.04 12.53 -0.60
N ILE A 38 8.04 12.78 -1.43
CA ILE A 38 8.29 12.08 -2.69
C ILE A 38 9.79 11.88 -2.84
N ALA A 39 10.21 10.64 -3.13
CA ALA A 39 11.58 10.34 -3.53
C ALA A 39 11.54 9.41 -4.75
N MET A 40 12.05 9.91 -5.88
CA MET A 40 12.07 9.22 -7.17
C MET A 40 13.46 9.25 -7.78
N GLY A 41 13.99 8.08 -8.09
CA GLY A 41 15.17 7.93 -8.93
C GLY A 41 14.81 8.07 -10.41
N VAL A 42 15.78 8.54 -11.21
CA VAL A 42 15.66 8.66 -12.68
C VAL A 42 16.60 7.67 -13.32
N PHE A 43 16.04 6.74 -14.12
CA PHE A 43 16.77 5.63 -14.72
C PHE A 43 16.72 5.68 -16.25
N ALA A 44 17.73 5.12 -16.92
CA ALA A 44 17.74 5.03 -18.39
C ALA A 44 16.71 3.99 -18.87
N ALA A 45 16.71 2.81 -18.27
CA ALA A 45 15.78 1.70 -18.52
C ALA A 45 15.84 0.74 -17.31
N PRO A 46 14.82 -0.10 -17.13
CA PRO A 46 14.94 -1.23 -16.23
C PRO A 46 15.99 -2.20 -16.77
N ALA A 47 16.83 -2.77 -15.92
CA ALA A 47 17.63 -3.91 -16.29
C ALA A 47 16.73 -5.16 -16.37
N PRO A 48 16.90 -6.06 -17.36
CA PRO A 48 16.24 -7.35 -17.33
C PRO A 48 16.66 -8.08 -16.05
N ALA A 49 15.74 -8.29 -15.13
CA ALA A 49 15.98 -9.20 -14.02
C ALA A 49 15.73 -10.62 -14.54
N GLU A 50 16.79 -11.39 -14.75
CA GLU A 50 16.66 -12.84 -14.65
C GLU A 50 16.05 -13.08 -13.26
N HIS A 51 15.04 -13.89 -13.18
CA HIS A 51 14.14 -14.14 -12.03
C HIS A 51 14.62 -13.53 -10.69
N PRO A 52 13.82 -12.73 -9.94
CA PRO A 52 14.26 -12.04 -8.72
C PRO A 52 14.93 -12.95 -7.66
N LEU A 53 14.68 -14.26 -7.73
CA LEU A 53 15.31 -15.27 -6.88
C LEU A 53 16.70 -15.73 -7.41
N ALA A 54 17.05 -15.46 -8.67
CA ALA A 54 18.36 -15.85 -9.22
C ALA A 54 19.49 -14.93 -8.76
N GLU A 55 19.17 -13.70 -8.35
CA GLU A 55 20.14 -12.75 -7.79
C GLU A 55 20.20 -12.75 -6.26
N ALA A 56 19.44 -13.65 -5.61
CA ALA A 56 19.60 -13.85 -4.18
C ALA A 56 21.07 -14.21 -3.89
N PRO A 57 21.76 -13.47 -2.99
CA PRO A 57 23.13 -13.79 -2.65
C PRO A 57 23.24 -15.27 -2.27
N SER A 58 24.19 -15.99 -2.86
CA SER A 58 24.44 -17.41 -2.58
C SER A 58 24.73 -17.71 -1.09
N ASN A 59 25.04 -16.68 -0.33
CA ASN A 59 25.15 -16.66 1.13
C ASN A 59 24.26 -15.53 1.66
N ILE A 60 22.97 -15.80 1.84
CA ILE A 60 22.15 -14.94 2.71
C ILE A 60 22.67 -15.21 4.13
N PRO A 61 23.37 -14.25 4.77
CA PRO A 61 23.87 -14.45 6.13
C PRO A 61 22.69 -14.85 7.03
N ASN A 62 22.97 -15.67 8.04
CA ASN A 62 21.98 -15.97 9.08
C ASN A 62 21.17 -14.73 9.40
N ALA A 63 19.85 -14.88 9.36
CA ALA A 63 18.85 -13.81 9.35
C ALA A 63 19.28 -12.59 10.15
N PRO A 64 19.04 -11.38 9.61
CA PRO A 64 19.34 -10.15 10.31
C PRO A 64 18.73 -10.20 11.70
N LEU A 65 19.53 -9.87 12.72
CA LEU A 65 19.07 -9.81 14.10
C LEU A 65 18.13 -8.59 14.23
N LEU A 66 16.84 -8.84 14.09
CA LEU A 66 15.84 -7.94 14.61
C LEU A 66 15.73 -8.19 16.11
N THR A 67 15.83 -7.15 16.91
CA THR A 67 15.42 -7.22 18.31
C THR A 67 13.91 -7.44 18.39
N GLU A 68 13.41 -7.88 19.53
CA GLU A 68 11.97 -8.03 19.71
C GLU A 68 11.23 -6.74 19.34
N PRO A 69 10.26 -6.81 18.41
CA PRO A 69 9.51 -5.65 17.97
C PRO A 69 8.71 -5.08 19.15
N LYS A 70 8.83 -3.78 19.36
CA LYS A 70 8.10 -3.05 20.39
C LYS A 70 7.03 -2.16 19.76
N ALA A 71 5.78 -2.36 20.13
CA ALA A 71 4.70 -1.47 19.77
C ALA A 71 4.85 -0.14 20.53
N ASP A 72 4.58 0.97 19.83
CA ASP A 72 4.66 2.32 20.40
C ASP A 72 3.55 2.59 21.44
N TRP A 73 2.42 1.90 21.29
CA TRP A 73 1.28 2.03 22.21
C TRP A 73 1.13 0.79 23.09
N ASP A 74 0.86 1.02 24.36
CA ASP A 74 0.30 0.00 25.24
C ASP A 74 -1.20 -0.20 24.95
N PHE A 75 -1.79 -1.19 25.64
CA PHE A 75 -3.20 -1.54 25.41
C PHE A 75 -4.17 -0.43 25.83
N ASP A 76 -3.86 0.33 26.87
CA ASP A 76 -4.74 1.40 27.36
C ASP A 76 -4.71 2.60 26.43
N THR A 77 -3.55 2.95 25.89
CA THR A 77 -3.41 3.95 24.82
C THR A 77 -4.19 3.54 23.59
N TYR A 78 -4.03 2.29 23.12
CA TYR A 78 -4.79 1.74 22.00
C TYR A 78 -6.30 1.83 22.26
N ARG A 79 -6.76 1.37 23.43
CA ARG A 79 -8.18 1.39 23.80
C ARG A 79 -8.75 2.80 23.75
N SER A 80 -8.07 3.77 24.36
CA SER A 80 -8.51 5.17 24.39
C SER A 80 -8.69 5.74 22.97
N ARG A 81 -7.73 5.49 22.08
CA ARG A 81 -7.80 5.95 20.68
C ARG A 81 -8.88 5.22 19.90
N PHE A 82 -9.02 3.92 20.10
CA PHE A 82 -10.08 3.13 19.50
C PHE A 82 -11.48 3.62 19.93
N GLU A 83 -11.68 3.93 21.20
CA GLU A 83 -12.96 4.46 21.69
C GLU A 83 -13.29 5.82 21.08
N ARG A 84 -12.31 6.70 20.91
CA ARG A 84 -12.47 7.97 20.18
C ARG A 84 -12.85 7.74 18.73
N LEU A 85 -12.15 6.84 18.01
CA LEU A 85 -12.52 6.46 16.64
C LEU A 85 -13.93 5.90 16.59
N HIS A 86 -14.28 5.01 17.51
CA HIS A 86 -15.61 4.42 17.58
C HIS A 86 -16.71 5.48 17.83
N ALA A 87 -16.40 6.54 18.59
CA ALA A 87 -17.31 7.67 18.75
C ALA A 87 -17.53 8.42 17.40
N HIS A 88 -16.51 8.61 16.58
CA HIS A 88 -16.65 9.18 15.25
C HIS A 88 -17.52 8.29 14.33
N LEU A 89 -17.32 6.96 14.36
CA LEU A 89 -18.17 6.02 13.62
C LEU A 89 -19.66 6.11 14.05
N ARG A 90 -19.92 6.16 15.36
CA ARG A 90 -21.29 6.29 15.91
C ARG A 90 -21.95 7.61 15.55
N LYS A 91 -21.19 8.69 15.43
CA LYS A 91 -21.70 10.02 15.00
C LYS A 91 -21.94 10.10 13.50
N GLY A 92 -21.49 9.12 12.72
CA GLY A 92 -21.53 9.15 11.27
C GLY A 92 -20.49 10.04 10.61
N ASP A 93 -19.43 10.42 11.34
CA ASP A 93 -18.32 11.21 10.80
C ASP A 93 -17.56 10.44 9.72
N CYS A 94 -17.45 9.12 9.89
CA CYS A 94 -16.89 8.20 8.90
C CYS A 94 -17.58 6.82 9.01
N TYR A 95 -17.47 6.01 7.96
CA TYR A 95 -17.97 4.63 7.92
C TYR A 95 -16.88 3.63 8.29
N GLN A 96 -15.64 3.98 7.99
CA GLN A 96 -14.44 3.21 8.28
C GLN A 96 -13.25 4.16 8.43
N ALA A 97 -12.30 3.81 9.30
CA ALA A 97 -10.96 4.36 9.32
C ALA A 97 -9.94 3.28 9.73
N ASN A 98 -8.76 3.33 9.14
CA ASN A 98 -7.68 2.41 9.43
C ASN A 98 -6.76 3.02 10.48
N LEU A 99 -6.99 2.69 11.75
CA LEU A 99 -6.17 3.15 12.87
C LEU A 99 -4.91 2.30 13.00
N THR A 100 -3.74 2.93 13.04
CA THR A 100 -2.44 2.26 13.08
C THR A 100 -1.52 2.83 14.15
N MET A 101 -0.47 2.08 14.47
CA MET A 101 0.60 2.50 15.36
C MET A 101 1.95 2.02 14.84
N PRO A 102 3.05 2.73 15.12
CA PRO A 102 4.39 2.27 14.83
C PRO A 102 4.76 1.03 15.63
N ILE A 103 5.56 0.17 15.03
CA ILE A 103 6.30 -0.90 15.71
C ILE A 103 7.77 -0.68 15.38
N GLU A 104 8.58 -0.49 16.38
CA GLU A 104 10.02 -0.27 16.23
C GLU A 104 10.80 -1.52 16.61
N ALA A 105 11.87 -1.76 15.90
CA ALA A 105 12.83 -2.82 16.22
C ALA A 105 14.23 -2.32 15.88
N ARG A 106 15.24 -2.76 16.64
CA ARG A 106 16.63 -2.51 16.24
C ARG A 106 17.05 -3.48 15.16
N TRP A 107 17.78 -2.98 14.22
CA TRP A 107 18.24 -3.70 13.05
C TRP A 107 19.78 -3.77 13.03
N GLN A 108 20.33 -4.93 12.65
CA GLN A 108 21.74 -5.08 12.32
C GLN A 108 21.86 -5.97 11.09
N GLY A 109 22.63 -5.55 10.09
CA GLY A 109 22.90 -6.36 8.91
C GLY A 109 22.79 -5.60 7.59
N ASP A 110 22.82 -6.35 6.50
CA ASP A 110 22.64 -5.81 5.16
C ASP A 110 21.13 -5.78 4.78
N PRO A 111 20.58 -4.60 4.46
CA PRO A 111 19.19 -4.47 4.01
C PRO A 111 18.84 -5.35 2.81
N ARG A 112 19.78 -5.61 1.91
CA ARG A 112 19.58 -6.50 0.75
C ARG A 112 19.38 -7.94 1.18
N ALA A 113 20.21 -8.43 2.10
CA ALA A 113 20.07 -9.78 2.65
C ALA A 113 18.73 -9.95 3.36
N ALA A 114 18.27 -8.93 4.10
CA ALA A 114 16.96 -8.91 4.72
C ALA A 114 15.83 -9.02 3.70
N PHE A 115 15.87 -8.18 2.68
CA PHE A 115 14.87 -8.19 1.62
C PHE A 115 14.73 -9.57 0.99
N TRP A 116 15.87 -10.20 0.61
CA TRP A 116 15.88 -11.54 0.03
C TRP A 116 15.40 -12.62 0.98
N SER A 117 15.72 -12.53 2.27
CA SER A 117 15.17 -13.43 3.29
C SER A 117 13.64 -13.36 3.35
N LEU A 118 13.07 -12.16 3.24
CA LEU A 118 11.62 -11.95 3.19
C LEU A 118 11.00 -12.48 1.88
N VAL A 119 11.68 -12.31 0.74
CA VAL A 119 11.25 -12.84 -0.56
C VAL A 119 11.05 -14.35 -0.49
N GLY A 120 12.01 -15.08 0.08
CA GLY A 120 11.94 -16.53 0.20
C GLY A 120 10.80 -17.04 1.09
N ARG A 121 10.38 -16.25 2.09
CA ARG A 121 9.30 -16.64 3.01
C ARG A 121 7.91 -16.47 2.42
N GLN A 122 7.67 -15.38 1.69
CA GLN A 122 6.37 -15.11 1.07
C GLN A 122 6.57 -14.30 -0.20
N PRO A 123 6.50 -14.95 -1.38
CA PRO A 123 6.45 -14.24 -2.65
C PRO A 123 5.24 -13.30 -2.71
N VAL A 124 5.44 -12.09 -3.20
CA VAL A 124 4.38 -11.10 -3.47
C VAL A 124 4.65 -10.43 -4.81
N HIS A 125 3.60 -9.90 -5.44
CA HIS A 125 3.71 -9.30 -6.78
C HIS A 125 4.44 -7.95 -6.75
N TYR A 126 4.29 -7.16 -5.68
CA TYR A 126 4.75 -5.77 -5.60
C TYR A 126 5.85 -5.59 -4.54
N GLY A 127 6.86 -6.48 -4.57
CA GLY A 127 8.01 -6.34 -3.71
C GLY A 127 8.99 -5.27 -4.23
N ALA A 128 9.54 -4.44 -3.34
CA ALA A 128 10.53 -3.44 -3.70
C ALA A 128 11.56 -3.22 -2.60
N LEU A 129 12.82 -3.12 -3.01
CA LEU A 129 13.92 -2.60 -2.19
C LEU A 129 14.32 -1.25 -2.79
N ILE A 130 14.20 -0.17 -2.02
CA ILE A 130 14.58 1.17 -2.44
C ILE A 130 15.69 1.66 -1.51
N ASP A 131 16.85 1.85 -2.09
CA ASP A 131 18.05 2.35 -1.43
C ASP A 131 18.54 3.60 -2.18
N TYR A 132 18.14 4.77 -1.67
CA TYR A 132 18.61 6.08 -2.13
C TYR A 132 19.46 6.77 -1.05
N GLY A 133 20.02 5.98 -0.12
CA GLY A 133 20.70 6.42 1.08
C GLY A 133 19.83 6.17 2.31
N ASP A 134 19.57 7.18 3.12
CA ASP A 134 18.75 7.08 4.31
C ASP A 134 17.39 7.81 4.11
N PRO A 135 16.27 7.14 4.31
CA PRO A 135 16.05 5.75 4.73
C PRO A 135 16.13 4.71 3.58
N VAL A 136 16.42 3.46 3.93
CA VAL A 136 16.24 2.31 3.04
C VAL A 136 14.86 1.69 3.25
N ILE A 137 14.15 1.41 2.16
CA ILE A 137 12.78 0.91 2.19
C ILE A 137 12.74 -0.55 1.74
N LEU A 138 12.17 -1.41 2.59
CA LEU A 138 11.93 -2.83 2.31
C LEU A 138 10.43 -3.06 2.19
N SER A 139 9.87 -3.03 1.00
CA SER A 139 8.42 -3.25 0.79
C SER A 139 8.13 -4.67 0.30
N ARG A 140 7.18 -5.33 0.95
CA ARG A 140 6.63 -6.65 0.59
C ARG A 140 5.13 -6.55 0.38
N SER A 141 4.69 -5.55 -0.38
CA SER A 141 3.28 -5.29 -0.60
C SER A 141 2.62 -6.36 -1.47
N PRO A 142 1.47 -6.90 -1.05
CA PRO A 142 0.64 -7.75 -1.89
C PRO A 142 -0.38 -6.96 -2.71
N GLU A 143 -0.60 -5.66 -2.42
CA GLU A 143 -1.76 -4.90 -2.88
C GLU A 143 -1.39 -3.86 -3.94
N LEU A 144 -1.99 -4.01 -5.13
CA LEU A 144 -1.92 -3.00 -6.18
C LEU A 144 -2.74 -1.78 -5.76
N PHE A 145 -2.08 -0.62 -5.72
CA PHE A 145 -2.79 0.64 -5.57
C PHE A 145 -3.44 1.03 -6.89
N PHE A 146 -2.67 1.21 -7.92
CA PHE A 146 -3.13 1.33 -9.30
C PHE A 146 -2.04 0.97 -10.29
N SER A 147 -2.46 0.51 -11.46
CA SER A 147 -1.63 0.46 -12.67
C SER A 147 -2.30 1.23 -13.80
N VAL A 148 -1.51 1.70 -14.73
CA VAL A 148 -1.98 2.26 -16.01
C VAL A 148 -1.16 1.59 -17.08
N ASP A 149 -1.81 0.97 -18.06
CA ASP A 149 -1.15 0.32 -19.18
C ASP A 149 -0.91 1.28 -20.38
N ASP A 150 -0.25 0.78 -21.42
CA ASP A 150 0.09 1.54 -22.62
C ASP A 150 -1.15 2.05 -23.40
N ASP A 151 -2.30 1.39 -23.22
CA ASP A 151 -3.58 1.75 -23.84
C ASP A 151 -4.37 2.78 -23.00
N GLY A 152 -3.84 3.16 -21.82
CA GLY A 152 -4.47 4.09 -20.89
C GLY A 152 -5.57 3.45 -20.06
N TRP A 153 -5.55 2.12 -19.86
CA TRP A 153 -6.43 1.48 -18.88
C TRP A 153 -5.82 1.59 -17.47
N LEU A 154 -6.58 2.22 -16.60
CA LEU A 154 -6.29 2.29 -15.18
C LEU A 154 -7.00 1.13 -14.47
N GLU A 155 -6.25 0.41 -13.62
CA GLU A 155 -6.75 -0.67 -12.79
C GLU A 155 -6.34 -0.46 -11.32
N THR A 156 -7.21 -0.83 -10.38
CA THR A 156 -6.91 -0.93 -8.94
C THR A 156 -7.47 -2.24 -8.41
N ARG A 157 -6.75 -2.86 -7.45
CA ARG A 157 -7.11 -4.19 -6.91
C ARG A 157 -7.12 -4.20 -5.38
N PRO A 158 -8.17 -3.66 -4.76
CA PRO A 158 -8.31 -3.68 -3.31
C PRO A 158 -8.45 -5.09 -2.76
N MET A 159 -7.87 -5.31 -1.57
CA MET A 159 -7.88 -6.57 -0.85
C MET A 159 -8.54 -6.38 0.52
N LYS A 160 -9.65 -7.07 0.78
CA LYS A 160 -10.31 -7.13 2.09
C LYS A 160 -10.85 -8.53 2.33
N GLY A 161 -10.54 -9.08 3.48
CA GLY A 161 -10.86 -10.44 3.85
C GLY A 161 -9.69 -11.40 3.67
N THR A 162 -9.34 -12.11 4.74
CA THR A 162 -8.19 -13.02 4.79
C THR A 162 -8.55 -14.28 5.57
N ARG A 163 -8.07 -15.44 5.09
CA ARG A 163 -8.05 -16.69 5.84
C ARG A 163 -6.67 -17.33 5.74
N PRO A 164 -6.23 -18.08 6.76
CA PRO A 164 -5.01 -18.88 6.64
C PRO A 164 -5.17 -19.98 5.60
N ARG A 165 -4.04 -20.58 5.21
CA ARG A 165 -4.06 -21.81 4.42
C ARG A 165 -4.45 -23.00 5.30
N GLY A 166 -5.20 -23.94 4.73
CA GLY A 166 -5.51 -25.21 5.38
C GLY A 166 -4.32 -26.18 5.37
N GLY A 167 -4.26 -27.06 6.35
CA GLY A 167 -3.25 -28.12 6.41
C GLY A 167 -3.54 -29.28 5.43
N THR A 168 -4.79 -29.44 5.00
CA THR A 168 -5.22 -30.38 3.97
C THR A 168 -5.97 -29.66 2.84
N PRO A 169 -6.11 -30.28 1.65
CA PRO A 169 -6.90 -29.71 0.56
C PRO A 169 -8.36 -29.43 0.95
N GLU A 170 -8.96 -30.26 1.76
CA GLU A 170 -10.35 -30.15 2.23
C GLU A 170 -10.51 -28.97 3.20
N GLU A 171 -9.59 -28.82 4.15
CA GLU A 171 -9.54 -27.66 5.07
C GLU A 171 -9.30 -26.37 4.29
N ASP A 172 -8.37 -26.39 3.31
CA ASP A 172 -8.06 -25.22 2.47
C ASP A 172 -9.28 -24.78 1.65
N ALA A 173 -10.03 -25.74 1.10
CA ALA A 173 -11.28 -25.46 0.39
C ALA A 173 -12.38 -24.91 1.31
N ALA A 174 -12.50 -25.46 2.54
CA ALA A 174 -13.45 -24.97 3.54
C ALA A 174 -13.16 -23.52 3.96
N LEU A 175 -11.89 -23.14 4.15
CA LEU A 175 -11.48 -21.79 4.47
C LEU A 175 -11.77 -20.79 3.33
N VAL A 176 -11.60 -21.22 2.08
CA VAL A 176 -12.01 -20.41 0.91
C VAL A 176 -13.52 -20.20 0.91
N ALA A 177 -14.30 -21.27 1.12
CA ALA A 177 -15.76 -21.18 1.15
C ALA A 177 -16.27 -20.29 2.30
N ASP A 178 -15.64 -20.39 3.50
CA ASP A 178 -15.92 -19.52 4.63
C ASP A 178 -15.67 -18.04 4.28
N LEU A 179 -14.52 -17.74 3.67
CA LEU A 179 -14.19 -16.37 3.25
C LEU A 179 -15.18 -15.84 2.20
N GLN A 180 -15.55 -16.67 1.21
CA GLN A 180 -16.54 -16.30 0.18
C GLN A 180 -17.93 -16.03 0.76
N GLY A 181 -18.31 -16.78 1.81
CA GLY A 181 -19.58 -16.63 2.53
C GLY A 181 -19.59 -15.51 3.57
N ALA A 182 -18.44 -14.96 3.95
CA ALA A 182 -18.29 -14.02 5.06
C ALA A 182 -18.95 -12.66 4.75
N VAL A 183 -20.12 -12.41 5.32
CA VAL A 183 -20.92 -11.18 5.09
C VAL A 183 -20.11 -9.93 5.44
N LYS A 184 -19.37 -9.93 6.54
CA LYS A 184 -18.54 -8.81 6.98
C LYS A 184 -17.44 -8.51 5.96
N ASP A 185 -16.66 -9.53 5.57
CA ASP A 185 -15.52 -9.36 4.65
C ASP A 185 -16.01 -8.84 3.27
N ARG A 186 -17.12 -9.37 2.79
CA ARG A 186 -17.76 -8.91 1.54
C ARG A 186 -18.25 -7.45 1.65
N ALA A 187 -18.86 -7.07 2.77
CA ALA A 187 -19.33 -5.70 2.99
C ALA A 187 -18.15 -4.71 3.04
N GLU A 188 -17.06 -5.05 3.72
CA GLU A 188 -15.85 -4.24 3.77
C GLU A 188 -15.20 -4.11 2.37
N ASN A 189 -15.10 -5.21 1.63
CA ASN A 189 -14.56 -5.21 0.27
C ASN A 189 -15.41 -4.34 -0.66
N LEU A 190 -16.75 -4.50 -0.63
CA LEU A 190 -17.66 -3.73 -1.46
C LEU A 190 -17.59 -2.23 -1.18
N MET A 191 -17.47 -1.84 0.09
CA MET A 191 -17.32 -0.44 0.48
C MET A 191 -16.04 0.18 -0.08
N ILE A 192 -14.93 -0.55 -0.08
CA ILE A 192 -13.67 -0.06 -0.69
C ILE A 192 -13.77 -0.02 -2.21
N VAL A 193 -14.41 -1.00 -2.84
CA VAL A 193 -14.70 -0.98 -4.28
C VAL A 193 -15.48 0.28 -4.65
N ASP A 194 -16.51 0.63 -3.88
CA ASP A 194 -17.34 1.82 -4.16
C ASP A 194 -16.55 3.12 -3.96
N LEU A 195 -15.71 3.19 -2.93
CA LEU A 195 -14.79 4.32 -2.70
C LEU A 195 -13.83 4.50 -3.88
N LEU A 196 -13.20 3.42 -4.36
CA LEU A 196 -12.26 3.47 -5.47
C LEU A 196 -12.96 3.76 -6.80
N ARG A 197 -14.17 3.25 -7.02
CA ARG A 197 -15.00 3.63 -8.17
C ARG A 197 -15.27 5.13 -8.19
N ASN A 198 -15.61 5.72 -7.04
CA ASN A 198 -15.80 7.17 -6.90
C ASN A 198 -14.52 7.94 -7.20
N ASP A 199 -13.38 7.51 -6.67
CA ASP A 199 -12.09 8.17 -6.91
C ASP A 199 -11.70 8.12 -8.40
N ILE A 200 -11.80 6.94 -9.02
CA ILE A 200 -11.49 6.71 -10.43
C ILE A 200 -12.45 7.50 -11.35
N ALA A 201 -13.75 7.54 -11.01
CA ALA A 201 -14.75 8.24 -11.81
C ALA A 201 -14.45 9.74 -12.00
N ARG A 202 -13.64 10.34 -11.13
CA ARG A 202 -13.23 11.75 -11.23
C ARG A 202 -12.29 12.04 -12.41
N ILE A 203 -11.61 11.01 -12.92
CA ILE A 203 -10.56 11.11 -13.96
C ILE A 203 -10.78 10.17 -15.14
N ALA A 204 -11.73 9.24 -15.02
CA ALA A 204 -12.04 8.27 -16.04
C ALA A 204 -12.85 8.89 -17.20
N ARG A 205 -12.73 8.31 -18.38
CA ARG A 205 -13.68 8.59 -19.47
C ARG A 205 -15.09 8.22 -19.02
N ILE A 206 -16.06 9.06 -19.31
CA ILE A 206 -17.46 8.85 -18.91
C ILE A 206 -17.96 7.49 -19.43
N GLY A 207 -18.55 6.69 -18.54
CA GLY A 207 -19.09 5.37 -18.86
C GLY A 207 -18.06 4.24 -18.93
N SER A 208 -16.77 4.50 -18.71
CA SER A 208 -15.72 3.47 -18.79
C SER A 208 -15.45 2.73 -17.48
N VAL A 209 -15.90 3.25 -16.34
CA VAL A 209 -15.66 2.62 -15.02
C VAL A 209 -16.38 1.28 -14.94
N LYS A 210 -15.64 0.21 -14.65
CA LYS A 210 -16.13 -1.17 -14.56
C LYS A 210 -15.60 -1.85 -13.30
N VAL A 211 -16.26 -2.92 -12.89
CA VAL A 211 -15.82 -3.85 -11.85
C VAL A 211 -15.74 -5.24 -12.49
N PRO A 212 -14.66 -5.56 -13.23
CA PRO A 212 -14.55 -6.82 -13.96
C PRO A 212 -14.47 -8.04 -13.05
N ALA A 213 -13.99 -7.87 -11.80
CA ALA A 213 -13.97 -8.93 -10.81
C ALA A 213 -14.41 -8.38 -9.45
N LEU A 214 -15.33 -9.08 -8.80
CA LEU A 214 -15.84 -8.77 -7.47
C LEU A 214 -15.72 -10.01 -6.60
N PHE A 215 -15.10 -9.88 -5.40
CA PHE A 215 -14.90 -10.97 -4.43
C PHE A 215 -14.13 -12.17 -4.99
N ALA A 216 -13.16 -11.93 -5.84
CA ALA A 216 -12.25 -12.97 -6.35
C ALA A 216 -11.35 -13.50 -5.21
N MET A 217 -11.08 -14.81 -5.24
CA MET A 217 -10.18 -15.44 -4.28
C MET A 217 -8.78 -15.56 -4.85
N GLU A 218 -7.83 -14.94 -4.19
CA GLU A 218 -6.41 -15.10 -4.49
C GLU A 218 -5.75 -16.00 -3.45
N ARG A 219 -4.90 -16.91 -3.94
CA ARG A 219 -4.22 -17.90 -3.13
C ARG A 219 -2.75 -17.56 -3.03
N TYR A 220 -2.30 -17.21 -1.83
CA TYR A 220 -0.90 -17.02 -1.49
C TYR A 220 -0.35 -18.24 -0.76
N SER A 221 0.96 -18.30 -0.55
CA SER A 221 1.62 -19.41 0.14
C SER A 221 1.11 -19.59 1.57
N THR A 222 0.77 -18.51 2.27
CA THR A 222 0.39 -18.52 3.69
C THR A 222 -1.08 -18.18 3.95
N VAL A 223 -1.76 -17.54 3.00
CA VAL A 223 -3.13 -17.05 3.19
C VAL A 223 -3.95 -17.10 1.90
N HIS A 224 -5.28 -17.10 2.07
CA HIS A 224 -6.25 -16.74 1.05
C HIS A 224 -6.65 -15.27 1.24
N GLN A 225 -6.79 -14.53 0.14
CA GLN A 225 -7.23 -13.13 0.14
C GLN A 225 -8.45 -12.97 -0.76
N MET A 226 -9.39 -12.14 -0.32
CA MET A 226 -10.51 -11.71 -1.16
C MET A 226 -10.14 -10.38 -1.83
N THR A 227 -10.12 -10.35 -3.15
CA THR A 227 -9.78 -9.18 -3.97
C THR A 227 -10.95 -8.78 -4.85
N SER A 228 -10.96 -7.54 -5.26
CA SER A 228 -11.83 -7.04 -6.32
C SER A 228 -11.03 -6.19 -7.29
N THR A 229 -11.53 -5.99 -8.49
CA THR A 229 -10.86 -5.16 -9.50
C THR A 229 -11.80 -4.06 -9.95
N VAL A 230 -11.30 -2.83 -9.95
CA VAL A 230 -11.98 -1.68 -10.58
C VAL A 230 -11.09 -1.17 -11.69
N SER A 231 -11.65 -0.98 -12.87
CA SER A 231 -10.90 -0.49 -14.03
C SER A 231 -11.66 0.59 -14.79
N ALA A 232 -10.92 1.44 -15.50
CA ALA A 232 -11.48 2.48 -16.35
C ALA A 232 -10.47 2.94 -17.41
N ALA A 233 -10.97 3.45 -18.53
CA ALA A 233 -10.14 4.19 -19.48
C ALA A 233 -9.79 5.58 -18.91
N CYS A 234 -8.51 5.95 -18.90
CA CYS A 234 -8.00 7.16 -18.27
C CYS A 234 -6.93 7.81 -19.16
N ASP A 235 -7.14 9.07 -19.53
CA ASP A 235 -6.18 9.87 -20.30
C ASP A 235 -5.44 10.89 -19.43
N ALA A 236 -5.63 10.83 -18.10
CA ALA A 236 -5.06 11.77 -17.17
C ALA A 236 -3.54 11.55 -17.00
N ASP A 237 -2.81 12.62 -16.76
CA ASP A 237 -1.40 12.53 -16.38
C ASP A 237 -1.22 12.02 -14.94
N LEU A 238 0.02 11.62 -14.59
CA LEU A 238 0.35 11.10 -13.26
C LEU A 238 -0.08 12.04 -12.12
N ALA A 239 0.11 13.35 -12.28
CA ALA A 239 -0.22 14.30 -11.22
C ALA A 239 -1.74 14.33 -10.96
N THR A 240 -2.53 14.27 -12.01
CA THR A 240 -4.00 14.19 -11.96
C THR A 240 -4.45 12.86 -11.37
N VAL A 241 -3.83 11.73 -11.77
CA VAL A 241 -4.12 10.41 -11.19
C VAL A 241 -3.83 10.40 -9.69
N LEU A 242 -2.66 10.88 -9.26
CA LEU A 242 -2.31 10.96 -7.84
C LEU A 242 -3.26 11.89 -7.08
N ALA A 243 -3.59 13.06 -7.61
CA ALA A 243 -4.52 13.98 -6.95
C ALA A 243 -5.93 13.40 -6.77
N ALA A 244 -6.36 12.48 -7.64
CA ALA A 244 -7.65 11.82 -7.53
C ALA A 244 -7.62 10.61 -6.58
N LEU A 245 -6.58 9.78 -6.64
CA LEU A 245 -6.55 8.48 -5.99
C LEU A 245 -5.79 8.49 -4.66
N PHE A 246 -4.71 9.28 -4.53
CA PHE A 246 -3.77 9.16 -3.41
C PHE A 246 -4.22 9.95 -2.15
N PRO A 247 -4.02 9.39 -0.94
CA PRO A 247 -3.59 8.02 -0.68
C PRO A 247 -4.71 7.01 -0.92
N CYS A 248 -4.35 5.72 -0.98
CA CYS A 248 -5.32 4.67 -1.27
C CYS A 248 -6.43 4.61 -0.23
N GLY A 249 -7.67 4.43 -0.70
CA GLY A 249 -8.85 4.31 0.15
C GLY A 249 -8.79 3.13 1.12
N SER A 250 -8.18 2.02 0.73
CA SER A 250 -8.10 0.79 1.55
C SER A 250 -7.28 0.98 2.83
N ILE A 251 -6.32 1.92 2.84
CA ILE A 251 -5.45 2.21 3.99
C ILE A 251 -5.85 3.50 4.75
N THR A 252 -6.84 4.23 4.26
CA THR A 252 -7.36 5.44 4.90
C THR A 252 -8.71 5.17 5.55
N GLY A 253 -9.77 5.27 4.80
CA GLY A 253 -11.14 5.07 5.22
C GLY A 253 -12.14 5.81 4.35
N ALA A 254 -13.39 5.79 4.73
CA ALA A 254 -14.50 6.37 3.98
C ALA A 254 -15.41 7.22 4.89
N PRO A 255 -15.74 8.49 4.50
CA PRO A 255 -15.19 9.28 3.38
C PRO A 255 -13.71 9.62 3.55
N LYS A 256 -12.91 9.53 2.48
CA LYS A 256 -11.45 9.60 2.53
C LYS A 256 -10.90 10.81 3.30
N VAL A 257 -11.27 12.02 2.92
CA VAL A 257 -10.75 13.26 3.53
C VAL A 257 -11.07 13.32 5.03
N ARG A 258 -12.29 12.97 5.42
CA ARG A 258 -12.69 12.96 6.83
C ARG A 258 -11.95 11.89 7.63
N ALA A 259 -11.82 10.70 7.07
CA ALA A 259 -11.04 9.62 7.69
C ALA A 259 -9.58 10.03 7.90
N MET A 260 -8.95 10.70 6.92
CA MET A 260 -7.58 11.21 7.05
C MET A 260 -7.44 12.27 8.17
N GLN A 261 -8.42 13.16 8.36
CA GLN A 261 -8.43 14.10 9.48
C GLN A 261 -8.53 13.39 10.83
N ILE A 262 -9.41 12.39 10.94
CA ILE A 262 -9.58 11.60 12.16
C ILE A 262 -8.30 10.79 12.47
N ILE A 263 -7.69 10.21 11.46
CA ILE A 263 -6.42 9.49 11.59
C ILE A 263 -5.33 10.43 12.11
N ASP A 264 -5.19 11.61 11.53
CA ASP A 264 -4.20 12.61 11.97
C ASP A 264 -4.43 13.08 13.41
N GLU A 265 -5.69 13.20 13.83
CA GLU A 265 -6.08 13.52 15.21
C GLU A 265 -5.72 12.39 16.20
N LEU A 266 -5.85 11.12 15.78
CA LEU A 266 -5.72 9.97 16.65
C LEU A 266 -4.30 9.36 16.66
N GLU A 267 -3.55 9.50 15.58
CA GLU A 267 -2.20 9.00 15.44
C GLU A 267 -1.19 10.14 15.70
N PRO A 268 -0.44 10.13 16.81
CA PRO A 268 0.49 11.22 17.14
C PRO A 268 1.73 11.22 16.24
N THR A 269 2.03 10.07 15.63
CA THR A 269 3.18 9.88 14.76
C THR A 269 2.72 9.86 13.32
N LYS A 270 3.36 10.63 12.45
CA LYS A 270 3.08 10.59 11.02
C LYS A 270 3.44 9.23 10.44
N ARG A 271 2.67 8.77 9.47
CA ARG A 271 2.83 7.43 8.86
C ARG A 271 4.09 7.28 8.00
N GLY A 272 4.57 8.38 7.41
CA GLY A 272 5.72 8.34 6.51
C GLY A 272 5.46 7.42 5.31
N ILE A 273 6.30 6.40 5.14
CA ILE A 273 6.17 5.45 4.02
C ILE A 273 4.94 4.56 4.16
N TYR A 274 4.56 4.16 5.39
CA TYR A 274 3.42 3.29 5.62
C TYR A 274 2.11 3.92 5.12
N GLY A 275 1.37 3.17 4.30
CA GLY A 275 0.15 3.67 3.66
C GLY A 275 0.37 4.67 2.53
N GLY A 276 1.62 4.99 2.22
CA GLY A 276 2.04 5.67 1.02
C GLY A 276 2.05 4.73 -0.19
N ALA A 277 2.91 4.98 -1.15
CA ALA A 277 3.01 4.19 -2.37
C ALA A 277 4.44 3.95 -2.81
N VAL A 278 4.68 2.80 -3.43
CA VAL A 278 5.95 2.40 -4.05
C VAL A 278 5.66 1.97 -5.48
N GLY A 279 6.44 2.44 -6.45
CA GLY A 279 6.20 2.05 -7.83
C GLY A 279 7.11 2.71 -8.84
N TYR A 280 6.75 2.55 -10.10
CA TYR A 280 7.46 3.15 -11.22
C TYR A 280 6.52 3.80 -12.23
N LEU A 281 7.10 4.66 -13.05
CA LEU A 281 6.51 5.29 -14.23
C LEU A 281 7.48 5.14 -15.39
N SER A 282 7.05 4.51 -16.48
CA SER A 282 7.83 4.41 -17.71
C SER A 282 7.79 5.70 -18.53
N PHE A 283 8.65 5.80 -19.50
CA PHE A 283 8.63 6.89 -20.47
C PHE A 283 7.39 6.86 -21.38
N ALA A 284 6.85 5.69 -21.67
CA ALA A 284 5.63 5.50 -22.47
C ALA A 284 4.39 5.96 -21.70
N GLY A 285 4.40 5.83 -20.38
CA GLY A 285 3.33 6.29 -19.49
C GLY A 285 2.67 5.19 -18.70
N ASP A 286 3.06 3.94 -18.92
CA ASP A 286 2.66 2.84 -18.08
C ASP A 286 3.19 3.06 -16.65
N MET A 287 2.38 2.69 -15.70
CA MET A 287 2.64 2.86 -14.27
C MET A 287 2.23 1.59 -13.55
N ASP A 288 3.02 1.23 -12.53
CA ASP A 288 2.67 0.17 -11.61
C ASP A 288 3.04 0.64 -10.21
N VAL A 289 2.02 0.83 -9.38
CA VAL A 289 2.14 1.48 -8.09
C VAL A 289 1.42 0.64 -7.03
N ALA A 290 2.17 0.16 -6.05
CA ALA A 290 1.66 -0.60 -4.92
C ALA A 290 1.44 0.28 -3.69
N ILE A 291 0.53 -0.11 -2.81
CA ILE A 291 0.38 0.51 -1.50
C ILE A 291 1.57 0.08 -0.64
N ALA A 292 2.23 1.00 0.05
CA ALA A 292 3.32 0.68 0.95
C ALA A 292 2.78 0.09 2.28
N ILE A 293 2.44 -1.19 2.23
CA ILE A 293 2.07 -2.03 3.40
C ILE A 293 3.03 -3.21 3.50
N ARG A 294 3.13 -3.84 4.67
CA ARG A 294 4.18 -4.84 4.96
C ARG A 294 5.55 -4.30 4.58
N THR A 295 5.80 -3.06 4.99
CA THR A 295 6.95 -2.27 4.60
C THR A 295 7.76 -1.91 5.82
N GLY A 296 9.04 -2.24 5.81
CA GLY A 296 10.03 -1.81 6.77
C GLY A 296 10.76 -0.55 6.28
N VAL A 297 11.10 0.33 7.19
CA VAL A 297 11.90 1.52 6.95
C VAL A 297 13.13 1.40 7.84
N ILE A 298 14.30 1.26 7.23
CA ILE A 298 15.58 1.23 7.96
C ILE A 298 16.14 2.64 7.91
N LYS A 299 16.38 3.20 9.07
CA LYS A 299 16.91 4.55 9.25
C LYS A 299 18.10 4.53 10.22
N ASP A 300 19.10 5.39 9.94
CA ASP A 300 20.30 5.57 10.78
C ASP A 300 21.13 4.29 11.01
N GLN A 301 20.93 3.22 10.23
CA GLN A 301 21.59 1.90 10.34
C GLN A 301 21.56 1.28 11.76
N THR A 302 20.60 1.67 12.56
CA THR A 302 20.41 1.16 13.93
C THR A 302 19.04 0.52 14.09
#